data_548fe0439f5e838da47861ca531336b3
#
_entry.id   548fe0439f5e838da47861ca531336b3
#
_cell.length_a   1.000
_cell.length_b   1.000
_cell.length_c   1.000
_cell.angle_alpha   90.00
_cell.angle_beta   90.00
_cell.angle_gamma   90.00
#
_symmetry.space_group_name_H-M   'P 1'
#
loop_
_entity.id
_entity.type
_entity.pdbx_description
1 polymer ?
#
loop_
_entity_poly.entity_id
_entity_poly.type
_entity_poly.pdbx_seq_one_letter_code
_entity_poly.pdbx_strand_id
1 'polypeptide(L)'
;MLLVCNAIDLSFIGDSKLTVIGSARAIETELVHACRRYGLDIVIYNPIAGGLFSGKYKTKDIPADGRFSGKTAGSRYRERYFKDDVFEALRIIEPVVEKHGLTLIETALRWCRHHSLLKMDNGGRDGIIIGVSNYNQLESNLKDLEKGPLPEEVVAALDQAWLTAKATVANYWHLDLKYTYDTQTALFKPKAKA
;
A
#
# COMPACT_ATOMS: atom_id res chain seq x y z
N MET A 1 -10.03 9.89 -28.36
CA MET A 1 -10.83 8.71 -27.97
C MET A 1 -10.25 8.23 -26.66
N LEU A 2 -10.82 8.68 -25.56
CA LEU A 2 -10.39 8.27 -24.22
C LEU A 2 -10.83 6.81 -24.05
N LEU A 3 -9.95 5.86 -24.31
CA LEU A 3 -10.10 4.55 -23.71
C LEU A 3 -9.90 4.79 -22.22
N VAL A 4 -10.99 4.79 -21.47
CA VAL A 4 -10.94 4.45 -20.07
C VAL A 4 -10.50 2.99 -20.06
N CYS A 5 -9.18 2.80 -20.14
CA CYS A 5 -8.58 1.50 -19.92
C CYS A 5 -9.00 1.16 -18.50
N ASN A 6 -9.74 0.08 -18.37
CA ASN A 6 -10.17 -0.45 -17.10
C ASN A 6 -8.97 -0.38 -16.14
N ALA A 7 -8.94 0.69 -15.33
CA ALA A 7 -8.32 0.54 -14.05
C ALA A 7 -8.93 -0.76 -13.55
N ILE A 8 -8.13 -1.78 -13.33
CA ILE A 8 -8.59 -2.88 -12.50
C ILE A 8 -9.07 -2.15 -11.29
N ASP A 9 -10.39 -2.13 -11.11
CA ASP A 9 -10.98 -1.55 -9.93
C ASP A 9 -10.40 -2.33 -8.76
N LEU A 10 -9.33 -1.78 -8.18
CA LEU A 10 -8.63 -2.37 -7.04
C LEU A 10 -9.54 -2.42 -5.81
N SER A 11 -10.72 -1.83 -5.88
CA SER A 11 -11.80 -2.11 -4.93
C SER A 11 -12.30 -3.54 -5.07
N PHE A 12 -12.14 -4.15 -6.25
CA PHE A 12 -12.45 -5.56 -6.50
C PHE A 12 -11.31 -6.51 -6.07
N ILE A 13 -10.07 -6.04 -6.10
CA ILE A 13 -8.94 -6.69 -5.42
C ILE A 13 -8.93 -6.10 -4.00
N GLY A 14 -9.89 -6.55 -3.20
CA GLY A 14 -10.20 -6.01 -1.90
C GLY A 14 -8.98 -5.45 -1.16
N ASP A 15 -9.02 -4.15 -0.86
CA ASP A 15 -8.12 -3.49 0.08
C ASP A 15 -6.60 -3.70 -0.14
N SER A 16 -6.11 -3.72 -1.38
CA SER A 16 -4.66 -3.76 -1.65
C SER A 16 -4.02 -2.44 -1.23
N LYS A 17 -3.46 -2.44 -0.03
CA LYS A 17 -2.90 -1.28 0.66
C LYS A 17 -1.41 -1.23 0.46
N LEU A 18 -0.94 -0.29 -0.34
CA LEU A 18 0.48 -0.09 -0.56
C LEU A 18 1.08 0.64 0.64
N THR A 19 1.74 -0.09 1.50
CA THR A 19 2.57 0.48 2.54
C THR A 19 3.98 -0.05 2.47
N VAL A 20 4.93 0.74 2.89
CA VAL A 20 6.36 0.41 2.86
C VAL A 20 6.70 -0.88 3.61
N ILE A 21 5.86 -1.30 4.57
CA ILE A 21 6.05 -2.49 5.40
C ILE A 21 4.95 -3.53 5.16
N GLY A 22 4.07 -3.34 4.18
CA GLY A 22 2.88 -4.16 4.08
C GLY A 22 2.67 -4.82 2.73
N SER A 23 1.45 -5.23 2.49
CA SER A 23 0.97 -5.88 1.27
C SER A 23 1.32 -5.16 -0.05
N ALA A 24 1.82 -3.95 0.03
CA ALA A 24 2.37 -3.17 -1.07
C ALA A 24 3.51 -3.83 -1.79
N ARG A 25 4.51 -4.25 -1.04
CA ARG A 25 5.64 -4.96 -1.62
C ARG A 25 5.24 -6.35 -2.10
N ALA A 26 4.16 -6.93 -1.56
CA ALA A 26 3.65 -8.20 -2.02
C ALA A 26 3.13 -8.14 -3.46
N ILE A 27 2.59 -7.00 -3.93
CA ILE A 27 2.17 -6.85 -5.33
C ILE A 27 3.35 -6.74 -6.30
N GLU A 28 4.52 -6.33 -5.83
CA GLU A 28 5.72 -6.16 -6.66
C GLU A 28 6.27 -7.50 -7.17
N THR A 29 5.98 -8.60 -6.49
CA THR A 29 6.48 -9.92 -6.86
C THR A 29 5.78 -10.52 -8.09
N GLU A 30 4.51 -10.21 -8.30
CA GLU A 30 3.72 -10.81 -9.40
C GLU A 30 2.74 -9.84 -10.06
N LEU A 31 1.92 -9.11 -9.28
CA LEU A 31 0.83 -8.30 -9.83
C LEU A 31 1.33 -7.16 -10.70
N VAL A 32 2.38 -6.46 -10.27
CA VAL A 32 2.96 -5.36 -11.05
C VAL A 32 3.45 -5.87 -12.40
N HIS A 33 4.13 -7.00 -12.43
CA HIS A 33 4.62 -7.61 -13.67
C HIS A 33 3.48 -8.05 -14.59
N ALA A 34 2.42 -8.63 -14.04
CA ALA A 34 1.21 -8.97 -14.79
C ALA A 34 0.55 -7.73 -15.39
N CYS A 35 0.36 -6.67 -14.60
CA CYS A 35 -0.20 -5.40 -15.09
C CYS A 35 0.63 -4.83 -16.24
N ARG A 36 1.96 -4.82 -16.12
CA ARG A 36 2.84 -4.33 -17.19
C ARG A 36 2.73 -5.16 -18.47
N ARG A 37 2.63 -6.49 -18.33
CA ARG A 37 2.46 -7.39 -19.48
C ARG A 37 1.17 -7.09 -20.27
N TYR A 38 0.11 -6.69 -19.57
CA TYR A 38 -1.18 -6.41 -20.18
C TYR A 38 -1.44 -4.91 -20.44
N GLY A 39 -0.42 -4.06 -20.28
CA GLY A 39 -0.55 -2.62 -20.52
C GLY A 39 -1.47 -1.89 -19.55
N LEU A 40 -1.59 -2.38 -18.30
CA LEU A 40 -2.43 -1.81 -17.27
C LEU A 40 -1.62 -0.86 -16.39
N ASP A 41 -2.18 0.30 -16.12
CA ASP A 41 -1.65 1.24 -15.13
C ASP A 41 -2.11 0.83 -13.73
N ILE A 42 -1.32 1.20 -12.72
CA ILE A 42 -1.54 0.80 -11.34
C ILE A 42 -1.81 2.04 -10.50
N VAL A 43 -2.92 2.03 -9.78
CA VAL A 43 -3.22 3.06 -8.79
C VAL A 43 -3.26 2.41 -7.42
N ILE A 44 -2.36 2.88 -6.54
CA ILE A 44 -2.26 2.38 -5.17
C ILE A 44 -3.01 3.30 -4.21
N TYR A 45 -3.43 2.77 -3.08
CA TYR A 45 -4.05 3.56 -2.03
C TYR A 45 -3.52 3.20 -0.65
N ASN A 46 -3.78 4.09 0.32
CA ASN A 46 -3.38 3.93 1.72
C ASN A 46 -1.85 3.83 1.93
N PRO A 47 -1.02 4.70 1.31
CA PRO A 47 0.44 4.61 1.35
C PRO A 47 1.01 4.69 2.77
N ILE A 48 0.29 5.29 3.72
CA ILE A 48 0.70 5.46 5.11
C ILE A 48 0.03 4.47 6.09
N ALA A 49 -0.42 3.30 5.61
CA ALA A 49 -1.01 2.23 6.44
C ALA A 49 -2.17 2.67 7.34
N GLY A 50 -3.09 3.49 6.81
CA GLY A 50 -4.21 3.99 7.60
C GLY A 50 -3.82 5.00 8.69
N GLY A 51 -2.61 5.53 8.62
CA GLY A 51 -2.05 6.44 9.61
C GLY A 51 -1.09 5.77 10.61
N LEU A 52 -0.77 4.49 10.44
CA LEU A 52 0.26 3.82 11.26
C LEU A 52 1.61 4.57 11.15
N PHE A 53 1.96 5.00 9.95
CA PHE A 53 3.16 5.81 9.67
C PHE A 53 3.09 7.26 10.18
N SER A 54 2.05 7.64 10.92
CA SER A 54 2.06 8.93 11.63
C SER A 54 3.03 8.98 12.82
N GLY A 55 3.59 7.84 13.23
CA GLY A 55 4.45 7.72 14.40
C GLY A 55 3.71 7.77 15.76
N LYS A 56 2.37 7.86 15.74
CA LYS A 56 1.55 7.96 16.96
C LYS A 56 1.37 6.63 17.69
N TYR A 57 1.50 5.51 16.98
CA TYR A 57 1.19 4.19 17.51
C TYR A 57 2.50 3.43 17.76
N LYS A 58 2.80 3.18 19.03
CA LYS A 58 4.03 2.50 19.46
C LYS A 58 3.78 1.10 20.02
N THR A 59 2.54 0.83 20.37
CA THR A 59 2.08 -0.42 20.99
C THR A 59 0.79 -0.91 20.32
N LYS A 60 0.34 -2.10 20.69
CA LYS A 60 -0.96 -2.66 20.26
C LYS A 60 -2.15 -2.14 21.07
N ASP A 61 -1.95 -1.19 21.96
CA ASP A 61 -3.03 -0.60 22.74
C ASP A 61 -4.05 0.08 21.83
N ILE A 62 -5.33 -0.07 22.19
CA ILE A 62 -6.41 0.50 21.38
C ILE A 62 -6.49 1.99 21.66
N PRO A 63 -6.23 2.86 20.67
CA PRO A 63 -6.29 4.30 20.88
C PRO A 63 -7.75 4.75 21.11
N ALA A 64 -7.92 5.79 21.91
CA ALA A 64 -9.23 6.39 22.17
C ALA A 64 -9.88 6.93 20.89
N ASP A 65 -9.08 7.50 19.99
CA ASP A 65 -9.53 8.16 18.76
C ASP A 65 -8.76 7.68 17.52
N GLY A 66 -9.29 8.09 16.37
CA GLY A 66 -8.67 7.83 15.07
C GLY A 66 -9.09 6.51 14.44
N ARG A 67 -8.40 6.17 13.36
CA ARG A 67 -8.75 5.03 12.51
C ARG A 67 -8.55 3.68 13.18
N PHE A 68 -7.70 3.60 14.18
CA PHE A 68 -7.43 2.38 14.95
C PHE A 68 -8.21 2.29 16.27
N SER A 69 -9.13 3.22 16.52
CA SER A 69 -9.94 3.25 17.75
C SER A 69 -10.87 2.04 17.91
N GLY A 70 -11.53 1.92 19.07
CA GLY A 70 -12.43 0.81 19.39
C GLY A 70 -13.70 0.69 18.53
N LYS A 71 -13.94 1.62 17.58
CA LYS A 71 -15.09 1.58 16.65
C LYS A 71 -14.93 0.43 15.64
N THR A 72 -16.04 -0.02 15.06
CA THR A 72 -16.10 -1.21 14.17
C THR A 72 -15.09 -1.17 13.00
N ALA A 73 -14.93 -0.02 12.36
CA ALA A 73 -13.93 0.13 11.30
C ALA A 73 -12.48 0.00 11.82
N GLY A 74 -12.23 0.38 13.07
CA GLY A 74 -10.92 0.32 13.69
C GLY A 74 -10.44 -1.12 13.96
N SER A 75 -11.35 -2.06 14.24
CA SER A 75 -10.98 -3.47 14.45
C SER A 75 -10.32 -4.07 13.21
N ARG A 76 -10.86 -3.83 12.01
CA ARG A 76 -10.30 -4.31 10.74
C ARG A 76 -8.90 -3.73 10.46
N TYR A 77 -8.66 -2.46 10.83
CA TYR A 77 -7.35 -1.83 10.69
C TYR A 77 -6.34 -2.42 11.67
N ARG A 78 -6.74 -2.66 12.94
CA ARG A 78 -5.88 -3.30 13.93
C ARG A 78 -5.53 -4.74 13.55
N GLU A 79 -6.50 -5.53 13.11
CA GLU A 79 -6.28 -6.89 12.64
C GLU A 79 -5.19 -6.98 11.58
N ARG A 80 -5.09 -5.97 10.70
CA ARG A 80 -4.09 -5.91 9.65
C ARG A 80 -2.73 -5.46 10.13
N TYR A 81 -2.71 -4.41 10.94
CA TYR A 81 -1.50 -3.64 11.20
C TYR A 81 -0.97 -3.76 12.62
N PHE A 82 -1.81 -4.07 13.61
CA PHE A 82 -1.37 -4.18 15.01
C PHE A 82 -0.81 -5.58 15.31
N LYS A 83 0.27 -5.91 14.60
CA LYS A 83 1.02 -7.16 14.74
C LYS A 83 2.39 -6.87 15.31
N ASP A 84 2.94 -7.81 16.07
CA ASP A 84 4.24 -7.62 16.71
C ASP A 84 5.35 -7.34 15.71
N ASP A 85 5.38 -8.08 14.60
CA ASP A 85 6.37 -7.93 13.54
C ASP A 85 6.26 -6.58 12.82
N VAL A 86 5.05 -6.01 12.72
CA VAL A 86 4.83 -4.68 12.15
C VAL A 86 5.38 -3.59 13.07
N PHE A 87 5.17 -3.73 14.40
CA PHE A 87 5.77 -2.80 15.36
C PHE A 87 7.28 -2.97 15.44
N GLU A 88 7.80 -4.19 15.31
CA GLU A 88 9.23 -4.42 15.22
C GLU A 88 9.84 -3.76 13.97
N ALA A 89 9.18 -3.90 12.84
CA ALA A 89 9.56 -3.22 11.61
C ALA A 89 9.58 -1.67 11.77
N LEU A 90 8.62 -1.08 12.48
CA LEU A 90 8.65 0.34 12.80
C LEU A 90 9.85 0.73 13.67
N ARG A 91 10.22 -0.09 14.67
CA ARG A 91 11.40 0.16 15.52
C ARG A 91 12.71 0.14 14.74
N ILE A 92 12.79 -0.64 13.64
CA ILE A 92 13.94 -0.64 12.73
C ILE A 92 14.01 0.68 11.95
N ILE A 93 12.87 1.19 11.49
CA ILE A 93 12.81 2.35 10.60
C ILE A 93 12.98 3.66 11.37
N GLU A 94 12.28 3.80 12.48
CA GLU A 94 12.15 5.08 13.20
C GLU A 94 13.49 5.75 13.52
N PRO A 95 14.50 5.07 14.09
CA PRO A 95 15.78 5.70 14.40
C PRO A 95 16.52 6.21 13.17
N VAL A 96 16.43 5.50 12.06
CA VAL A 96 17.11 5.87 10.81
C VAL A 96 16.40 7.06 10.15
N VAL A 97 15.08 7.06 10.14
CA VAL A 97 14.26 8.16 9.63
C VAL A 97 14.54 9.44 10.43
N GLU A 98 14.59 9.33 11.76
CA GLU A 98 14.87 10.44 12.68
C GLU A 98 16.29 10.99 12.50
N LYS A 99 17.30 10.12 12.37
CA LYS A 99 18.70 10.49 12.06
C LYS A 99 18.81 11.34 10.80
N HIS A 100 18.00 11.08 9.79
CA HIS A 100 17.98 11.84 8.54
C HIS A 100 17.02 13.04 8.55
N GLY A 101 16.43 13.39 9.69
CA GLY A 101 15.49 14.51 9.82
C GLY A 101 14.20 14.34 9.02
N LEU A 102 13.82 13.10 8.70
CA LEU A 102 12.62 12.77 7.95
C LEU A 102 11.45 12.45 8.89
N THR A 103 10.24 12.50 8.34
CA THR A 103 9.07 11.92 8.99
C THR A 103 8.76 10.54 8.41
N LEU A 104 8.08 9.69 9.18
CA LEU A 104 7.62 8.39 8.66
C LEU A 104 6.65 8.55 7.49
N ILE A 105 5.78 9.56 7.52
CA ILE A 105 4.85 9.85 6.41
C ILE A 105 5.62 10.22 5.14
N GLU A 106 6.54 11.17 5.25
CA GLU A 106 7.43 11.56 4.14
C GLU A 106 8.17 10.35 3.58
N THR A 107 8.74 9.53 4.46
CA THR A 107 9.47 8.32 4.08
C THR A 107 8.59 7.36 3.29
N ALA A 108 7.35 7.10 3.74
CA ALA A 108 6.42 6.22 3.06
C ALA A 108 6.03 6.75 1.67
N LEU A 109 5.72 8.04 1.57
CA LEU A 109 5.30 8.67 0.32
C LEU A 109 6.44 8.70 -0.71
N ARG A 110 7.64 9.10 -0.31
CA ARG A 110 8.83 9.14 -1.17
C ARG A 110 9.26 7.74 -1.61
N TRP A 111 9.13 6.74 -0.73
CA TRP A 111 9.39 5.35 -1.11
C TRP A 111 8.41 4.90 -2.20
N CYS A 112 7.11 5.13 -2.02
CA CYS A 112 6.12 4.77 -3.02
C CYS A 112 6.43 5.41 -4.39
N ARG A 113 6.87 6.67 -4.40
CA ARG A 113 7.16 7.41 -5.63
C ARG A 113 8.46 6.98 -6.30
N HIS A 114 9.55 6.80 -5.53
CA HIS A 114 10.90 6.72 -6.09
C HIS A 114 11.55 5.32 -5.98
N HIS A 115 11.05 4.47 -5.09
CA HIS A 115 11.69 3.18 -4.77
C HIS A 115 10.79 1.97 -5.00
N SER A 116 9.50 2.19 -5.29
CA SER A 116 8.57 1.12 -5.70
C SER A 116 8.67 0.85 -7.21
N LEU A 117 8.01 -0.21 -7.67
CA LEU A 117 7.88 -0.52 -9.10
C LEU A 117 6.82 0.33 -9.83
N LEU A 118 6.27 1.35 -9.20
CA LEU A 118 5.36 2.28 -9.85
C LEU A 118 6.09 3.14 -10.89
N LYS A 119 5.41 3.41 -12.00
CA LYS A 119 5.90 4.28 -13.07
C LYS A 119 5.04 5.54 -13.13
N MET A 120 5.46 6.57 -12.41
CA MET A 120 4.74 7.85 -12.31
C MET A 120 5.41 8.96 -13.14
N ASP A 121 6.65 8.76 -13.56
CA ASP A 121 7.45 9.70 -14.36
C ASP A 121 7.71 9.14 -15.77
N ASN A 122 8.23 9.97 -16.67
CA ASN A 122 8.63 9.59 -18.03
C ASN A 122 7.52 8.90 -18.86
N GLY A 123 6.28 9.40 -18.76
CA GLY A 123 5.14 8.88 -19.49
C GLY A 123 4.43 7.70 -18.80
N GLY A 124 4.87 7.31 -17.62
CA GLY A 124 4.11 6.39 -16.76
C GLY A 124 2.85 7.06 -16.22
N ARG A 125 1.78 6.29 -16.02
CA ARG A 125 0.46 6.77 -15.58
C ARG A 125 0.01 6.11 -14.29
N ASP A 126 0.91 5.50 -13.55
CA ASP A 126 0.61 4.99 -12.22
C ASP A 126 0.33 6.12 -11.24
N GLY A 127 -0.42 5.85 -10.20
CA GLY A 127 -0.82 6.87 -9.25
C GLY A 127 -0.86 6.40 -7.80
N ILE A 128 -0.88 7.39 -6.90
CA ILE A 128 -1.02 7.18 -5.45
C ILE A 128 -2.25 7.93 -4.97
N ILE A 129 -3.21 7.23 -4.37
CA ILE A 129 -4.37 7.84 -3.72
C ILE A 129 -3.98 8.21 -2.28
N ILE A 130 -4.07 9.50 -1.98
CA ILE A 130 -3.78 10.05 -0.65
C ILE A 130 -5.08 10.34 0.07
N GLY A 131 -5.28 9.74 1.25
CA GLY A 131 -6.38 10.07 2.15
C GLY A 131 -5.92 11.03 3.23
N VAL A 132 -6.62 12.15 3.39
CA VAL A 132 -6.32 13.19 4.39
C VAL A 132 -7.57 13.60 5.15
N SER A 133 -7.39 14.16 6.35
CA SER A 133 -8.50 14.65 7.19
C SER A 133 -8.62 16.17 7.17
N ASN A 134 -7.61 16.89 6.69
CA ASN A 134 -7.61 18.35 6.59
C ASN A 134 -6.64 18.83 5.51
N TYR A 135 -6.75 20.10 5.16
CA TYR A 135 -5.97 20.74 4.10
C TYR A 135 -4.45 20.72 4.38
N ASN A 136 -4.04 20.98 5.60
CA ASN A 136 -2.62 21.02 5.96
C ASN A 136 -1.93 19.67 5.73
N GLN A 137 -2.63 18.56 6.02
CA GLN A 137 -2.13 17.22 5.72
C GLN A 137 -2.00 17.00 4.20
N LEU A 138 -2.95 17.48 3.41
CA LEU A 138 -2.87 17.39 1.95
C LEU A 138 -1.66 18.14 1.43
N GLU A 139 -1.50 19.39 1.83
CA GLU A 139 -0.37 20.23 1.41
C GLU A 139 0.97 19.62 1.80
N SER A 140 1.10 19.14 3.04
CA SER A 140 2.32 18.47 3.52
C SER A 140 2.63 17.22 2.69
N ASN A 141 1.63 16.35 2.46
CA ASN A 141 1.81 15.12 1.71
C ASN A 141 2.21 15.38 0.26
N LEU A 142 1.64 16.42 -0.38
CA LEU A 142 2.01 16.80 -1.73
C LEU A 142 3.46 17.32 -1.79
N LYS A 143 3.86 18.18 -0.84
CA LYS A 143 5.25 18.63 -0.72
C LYS A 143 6.23 17.46 -0.51
N ASP A 144 5.84 16.47 0.29
CA ASP A 144 6.67 15.29 0.52
C ASP A 144 6.82 14.43 -0.75
N LEU A 145 5.76 14.31 -1.55
CA LEU A 145 5.80 13.62 -2.85
C LEU A 145 6.65 14.33 -3.90
N GLU A 146 6.82 15.64 -3.82
CA GLU A 146 7.67 16.42 -4.73
C GLU A 146 9.16 16.32 -4.42
N LYS A 147 9.52 15.85 -3.21
CA LYS A 147 10.91 15.64 -2.83
C LYS A 147 11.53 14.47 -3.61
N GLY A 148 12.84 14.49 -3.74
CA GLY A 148 13.61 13.45 -4.42
C GLY A 148 13.65 12.11 -3.69
N PRO A 149 14.43 11.13 -4.21
CA PRO A 149 14.55 9.80 -3.61
C PRO A 149 15.10 9.84 -2.18
N LEU A 150 14.80 8.80 -1.42
CA LEU A 150 15.29 8.64 -0.04
C LEU A 150 16.79 8.35 -0.02
N PRO A 151 17.49 8.69 1.10
CA PRO A 151 18.85 8.22 1.33
C PRO A 151 18.93 6.69 1.34
N GLU A 152 20.05 6.13 0.86
CA GLU A 152 20.27 4.68 0.77
C GLU A 152 20.10 3.98 2.13
N GLU A 153 20.59 4.60 3.21
CA GLU A 153 20.47 4.05 4.57
C GLU A 153 19.00 3.89 4.99
N VAL A 154 18.15 4.84 4.60
CA VAL A 154 16.70 4.77 4.87
C VAL A 154 16.06 3.67 4.04
N VAL A 155 16.44 3.53 2.77
CA VAL A 155 15.93 2.46 1.91
C VAL A 155 16.34 1.09 2.47
N ALA A 156 17.59 0.93 2.88
CA ALA A 156 18.08 -0.31 3.50
C ALA A 156 17.32 -0.67 4.79
N ALA A 157 17.01 0.33 5.63
CA ALA A 157 16.20 0.11 6.84
C ALA A 157 14.77 -0.32 6.48
N LEU A 158 14.18 0.26 5.43
CA LEU A 158 12.87 -0.15 4.94
C LEU A 158 12.88 -1.58 4.37
N ASP A 159 13.95 -1.99 3.72
CA ASP A 159 14.12 -3.35 3.20
C ASP A 159 14.23 -4.36 4.34
N GLN A 160 15.01 -4.06 5.36
CA GLN A 160 15.11 -4.89 6.57
C GLN A 160 13.75 -4.99 7.30
N ALA A 161 13.07 -3.88 7.46
CA ALA A 161 11.74 -3.83 8.06
C ALA A 161 10.71 -4.66 7.29
N TRP A 162 10.77 -4.65 5.96
CA TRP A 162 9.95 -5.51 5.13
C TRP A 162 10.22 -6.99 5.38
N LEU A 163 11.47 -7.40 5.43
CA LEU A 163 11.83 -8.79 5.70
C LEU A 163 11.31 -9.25 7.07
N THR A 164 11.30 -8.36 8.06
CA THR A 164 10.75 -8.62 9.40
C THR A 164 9.24 -8.83 9.38
N ALA A 165 8.49 -7.98 8.68
CA ALA A 165 7.03 -8.02 8.67
C ALA A 165 6.43 -8.97 7.62
N LYS A 166 7.18 -9.33 6.58
CA LYS A 166 6.70 -10.05 5.39
C LYS A 166 5.86 -11.29 5.69
N ALA A 167 6.24 -12.08 6.69
CA ALA A 167 5.59 -13.35 7.00
C ALA A 167 4.17 -13.17 7.59
N THR A 168 3.89 -12.04 8.23
CA THR A 168 2.62 -11.80 8.94
C THR A 168 1.73 -10.77 8.26
N VAL A 169 2.26 -10.07 7.27
CA VAL A 169 1.48 -9.10 6.51
C VAL A 169 0.38 -9.81 5.72
N ALA A 170 -0.81 -9.25 5.77
CA ALA A 170 -1.94 -9.74 4.98
C ALA A 170 -1.64 -9.61 3.48
N ASN A 171 -1.98 -10.64 2.72
CA ASN A 171 -1.89 -10.59 1.27
C ASN A 171 -2.74 -9.45 0.70
N TYR A 172 -2.41 -8.98 -0.50
CA TYR A 172 -3.19 -7.95 -1.19
C TYR A 172 -4.60 -8.43 -1.57
N TRP A 173 -4.83 -9.74 -1.67
CA TRP A 173 -6.13 -10.38 -1.93
C TRP A 173 -6.77 -10.95 -0.64
N HIS A 174 -6.73 -10.28 0.47
CA HIS A 174 -7.08 -10.78 1.80
C HIS A 174 -8.58 -11.14 2.02
N LEU A 175 -9.42 -10.98 1.02
CA LEU A 175 -10.81 -11.41 1.06
C LEU A 175 -10.97 -12.78 0.40
N ASP A 176 -11.79 -13.65 1.01
CA ASP A 176 -12.23 -14.87 0.35
C ASP A 176 -13.08 -14.50 -0.86
N LEU A 177 -12.49 -14.57 -2.03
CA LEU A 177 -13.18 -14.31 -3.28
C LEU A 177 -14.11 -15.49 -3.58
N LYS A 178 -15.42 -15.29 -3.41
CA LYS A 178 -16.43 -16.22 -3.89
C LYS A 178 -16.77 -15.83 -5.31
N TYR A 179 -16.37 -16.66 -6.25
CA TYR A 179 -16.79 -16.48 -7.63
C TYR A 179 -18.30 -16.73 -7.77
N THR A 180 -19.00 -15.83 -8.43
CA THR A 180 -20.45 -15.93 -8.69
C THR A 180 -20.77 -16.75 -9.94
N TYR A 181 -19.75 -17.17 -10.68
CA TYR A 181 -19.89 -18.00 -11.88
C TYR A 181 -18.75 -19.02 -11.96
N ASP A 182 -19.02 -20.13 -12.62
CA ASP A 182 -18.02 -21.16 -12.92
C ASP A 182 -17.14 -20.70 -14.08
N THR A 183 -15.90 -20.34 -13.76
CA THR A 183 -14.91 -19.84 -14.72
C THR A 183 -14.59 -20.86 -15.81
N GLN A 184 -14.51 -22.15 -15.48
CA GLN A 184 -14.24 -23.21 -16.46
C GLN A 184 -15.38 -23.31 -17.45
N THR A 185 -16.60 -23.33 -16.95
CA THR A 185 -17.79 -23.36 -17.82
C THR A 185 -17.89 -22.10 -18.67
N ALA A 186 -17.60 -20.90 -18.12
CA ALA A 186 -17.66 -19.64 -18.86
C ALA A 186 -16.62 -19.55 -19.99
N LEU A 187 -15.38 -20.07 -19.74
CA LEU A 187 -14.27 -19.96 -20.69
C LEU A 187 -14.18 -21.11 -21.69
N PHE A 188 -14.56 -22.32 -21.28
CA PHE A 188 -14.29 -23.55 -22.06
C PHE A 188 -15.53 -24.30 -22.49
N LYS A 189 -16.75 -23.86 -22.15
CA LYS A 189 -17.94 -24.44 -22.77
C LYS A 189 -17.96 -24.18 -24.26
N PRO A 190 -18.15 -25.20 -25.11
CA PRO A 190 -18.37 -24.97 -26.52
C PRO A 190 -19.58 -24.06 -26.71
N LYS A 191 -19.40 -22.95 -27.44
CA LYS A 191 -20.55 -22.13 -27.86
C LYS A 191 -21.54 -23.06 -28.56
N ALA A 192 -22.77 -23.12 -28.04
CA ALA A 192 -23.83 -23.83 -28.75
C ALA A 192 -23.87 -23.31 -30.17
N LYS A 193 -23.73 -24.22 -31.16
CA LYS A 193 -23.89 -23.85 -32.57
C LYS A 193 -25.30 -23.30 -32.74
N ALA A 194 -25.39 -22.04 -33.17
CA ALA A 194 -26.64 -21.42 -33.58
C ALA A 194 -27.15 -22.08 -34.87
#